data_4126506676f85451853353b5a889b5bb
#
_entry.id   4126506676f85451853353b5a889b5bb
#
_cell.length_a   1.000
_cell.length_b   1.000
_cell.length_c   1.000
_cell.angle_alpha   90.00
_cell.angle_beta   90.00
_cell.angle_gamma   90.00
#
_symmetry.space_group_name_H-M   'P 1'
#
loop_
_entity.id
_entity.type
_entity.pdbx_description
1 polymer ?
#
loop_
_entity_poly.entity_id
_entity_poly.type
_entity_poly.pdbx_seq_one_letter_code
_entity_poly.pdbx_strand_id
1 'polypeptide(L)'
;MKLLVVLRMMPDPACELELLEDSSGVDYEWLDFKLNDFDDQALEEAILLKEACGGEVIALACGEGAGRVLQMALARGADRAIEYETEPDEMISSRVIAHDVAAIAKNEGVDLVLTGVQAAEDLHGQLAPYLSAILSWPGLSGTSHVALTDTGLAVSQERGGGVTAHYAVNLPAVLGVQTASKAPRYVSGSKLREASKLPIATAAAEAERLEPSGDLVKLARPERDEAATFLGGTAEDAAAKFLDLIRSGAVA
;
A
#
# COMPACT_ATOMS: atom_id res chain seq x y z
N MET A 1 -17.08 -10.86 10.49
CA MET A 1 -15.99 -9.89 10.59
C MET A 1 -16.11 -8.90 9.44
N LYS A 2 -15.96 -7.60 9.68
CA LYS A 2 -16.01 -6.57 8.65
C LYS A 2 -14.61 -5.98 8.46
N LEU A 3 -14.10 -6.03 7.23
CA LEU A 3 -12.74 -5.61 6.88
C LEU A 3 -12.81 -4.38 5.98
N LEU A 4 -11.96 -3.39 6.24
CA LEU A 4 -11.72 -2.25 5.36
C LEU A 4 -10.31 -2.38 4.78
N VAL A 5 -10.18 -2.37 3.46
CA VAL A 5 -8.88 -2.36 2.80
C VAL A 5 -8.67 -1.02 2.09
N VAL A 6 -7.55 -0.37 2.38
CA VAL A 6 -7.18 0.93 1.79
C VAL A 6 -6.29 0.68 0.58
N LEU A 7 -6.70 1.23 -0.57
CA LEU A 7 -6.05 1.03 -1.86
C LEU A 7 -5.57 2.38 -2.40
N ARG A 8 -4.28 2.54 -2.60
CA ARG A 8 -3.66 3.77 -3.11
C ARG A 8 -3.22 3.56 -4.56
N MET A 9 -3.52 4.55 -5.37
CA MET A 9 -3.00 4.60 -6.73
C MET A 9 -1.64 5.31 -6.72
N MET A 10 -0.75 4.89 -7.59
CA MET A 10 0.56 5.51 -7.78
C MET A 10 0.86 5.63 -9.27
N PRO A 11 1.66 6.62 -9.70
CA PRO A 11 2.15 6.66 -11.07
C PRO A 11 2.84 5.34 -11.45
N ASP A 12 2.58 4.84 -12.65
CA ASP A 12 3.26 3.63 -13.11
C ASP A 12 4.75 3.93 -13.28
N PRO A 13 5.65 3.23 -12.55
CA PRO A 13 7.10 3.45 -12.66
C PRO A 13 7.69 3.09 -14.04
N ALA A 14 6.90 2.50 -14.94
CA ALA A 14 7.28 2.33 -16.35
C ALA A 14 7.15 3.63 -17.15
N CYS A 15 6.38 4.61 -16.67
CA CYS A 15 6.27 5.93 -17.28
C CYS A 15 7.46 6.82 -16.89
N GLU A 16 7.85 7.72 -17.78
CA GLU A 16 8.83 8.75 -17.45
C GLU A 16 8.13 9.85 -16.62
N LEU A 17 8.57 10.02 -15.37
CA LEU A 17 8.04 11.07 -14.50
C LEU A 17 8.61 12.43 -14.93
N GLU A 18 7.75 13.38 -15.21
CA GLU A 18 8.11 14.78 -15.43
C GLU A 18 7.79 15.60 -14.18
N LEU A 19 8.65 16.56 -13.87
CA LEU A 19 8.43 17.50 -12.77
C LEU A 19 7.80 18.77 -13.31
N LEU A 20 6.93 19.39 -12.50
CA LEU A 20 6.45 20.73 -12.77
C LEU A 20 7.62 21.71 -12.90
N GLU A 21 7.47 22.80 -13.69
CA GLU A 21 8.53 23.75 -13.96
C GLU A 21 9.15 24.36 -12.69
N ASP A 22 8.35 24.56 -11.65
CA ASP A 22 8.78 25.09 -10.35
C ASP A 22 9.31 24.01 -9.39
N SER A 23 9.31 22.74 -9.81
CA SER A 23 9.70 21.58 -9.00
C SER A 23 8.84 21.37 -7.75
N SER A 24 7.63 21.91 -7.69
CA SER A 24 6.69 21.75 -6.58
C SER A 24 5.95 20.42 -6.60
N GLY A 25 5.97 19.71 -7.72
CA GLY A 25 5.23 18.45 -7.88
C GLY A 25 5.67 17.66 -9.10
N VAL A 26 4.95 16.58 -9.36
CA VAL A 26 5.02 15.77 -10.58
C VAL A 26 3.93 16.24 -11.53
N ASP A 27 4.24 16.31 -12.82
CA ASP A 27 3.23 16.53 -13.84
C ASP A 27 2.48 15.20 -14.09
N TYR A 28 1.20 15.18 -13.73
CA TYR A 28 0.35 14.00 -13.86
C TYR A 28 -0.41 13.91 -15.20
N GLU A 29 -0.33 14.91 -16.07
CA GLU A 29 -1.19 15.01 -17.27
C GLU A 29 -1.10 13.80 -18.20
N TRP A 30 0.10 13.18 -18.27
CA TRP A 30 0.35 12.07 -19.22
C TRP A 30 0.76 10.76 -18.51
N LEU A 31 0.54 10.65 -17.21
CA LEU A 31 0.92 9.47 -16.46
C LEU A 31 -0.19 8.42 -16.41
N ASP A 32 0.20 7.18 -16.63
CA ASP A 32 -0.64 6.05 -16.25
C ASP A 32 -0.50 5.78 -14.74
N PHE A 33 -1.60 5.38 -14.13
CA PHE A 33 -1.66 5.03 -12.71
C PHE A 33 -1.92 3.54 -12.54
N LYS A 34 -1.25 2.95 -11.56
CA LYS A 34 -1.47 1.58 -11.12
C LYS A 34 -1.74 1.51 -9.63
N LEU A 35 -2.36 0.41 -9.19
CA LEU A 35 -2.48 0.10 -7.77
C LEU A 35 -1.09 -0.09 -7.15
N ASN A 36 -0.86 0.50 -5.98
CA ASN A 36 0.33 0.24 -5.18
C ASN A 36 0.49 -1.27 -4.90
N ASP A 37 1.68 -1.80 -5.14
CA ASP A 37 1.94 -3.23 -5.07
C ASP A 37 1.68 -3.82 -3.67
N PHE A 38 1.94 -3.06 -2.59
CA PHE A 38 1.65 -3.50 -1.22
C PHE A 38 0.16 -3.43 -0.88
N ASP A 39 -0.59 -2.47 -1.44
CA ASP A 39 -2.04 -2.42 -1.25
C ASP A 39 -2.73 -3.55 -2.03
N ASP A 40 -2.13 -4.01 -3.14
CA ASP A 40 -2.55 -5.21 -3.87
C ASP A 40 -2.43 -6.47 -3.01
N GLN A 41 -1.33 -6.59 -2.24
CA GLN A 41 -1.16 -7.65 -1.23
C GLN A 41 -2.21 -7.54 -0.11
N ALA A 42 -2.47 -6.32 0.37
CA ALA A 42 -3.46 -6.09 1.42
C ALA A 42 -4.89 -6.48 0.98
N LEU A 43 -5.25 -6.18 -0.27
CA LEU A 43 -6.52 -6.60 -0.85
C LEU A 43 -6.64 -8.12 -0.91
N GLU A 44 -5.60 -8.82 -1.37
CA GLU A 44 -5.64 -10.30 -1.42
C GLU A 44 -5.78 -10.89 -0.03
N GLU A 45 -5.02 -10.37 0.97
CA GLU A 45 -5.11 -10.86 2.35
C GLU A 45 -6.50 -10.63 2.94
N ALA A 46 -7.14 -9.48 2.68
CA ALA A 46 -8.51 -9.20 3.10
C ALA A 46 -9.51 -10.21 2.53
N ILE A 47 -9.36 -10.55 1.25
CA ILE A 47 -10.24 -11.52 0.58
C ILE A 47 -10.00 -12.93 1.10
N LEU A 48 -8.74 -13.33 1.34
CA LEU A 48 -8.40 -14.63 1.93
C LEU A 48 -8.98 -14.78 3.33
N LEU A 49 -8.90 -13.74 4.16
CA LEU A 49 -9.53 -13.73 5.50
C LEU A 49 -11.05 -13.87 5.40
N LYS A 50 -11.70 -13.12 4.50
CA LYS A 50 -13.13 -13.27 4.25
C LYS A 50 -13.51 -14.69 3.83
N GLU A 51 -12.76 -15.30 2.92
CA GLU A 51 -13.00 -16.67 2.45
C GLU A 51 -12.83 -17.70 3.58
N ALA A 52 -11.94 -17.45 4.53
CA ALA A 52 -11.67 -18.35 5.65
C ALA A 52 -12.71 -18.26 6.77
N CYS A 53 -13.24 -17.09 7.08
CA CYS A 53 -14.07 -16.88 8.27
C CYS A 53 -15.48 -16.34 7.96
N GLY A 54 -15.80 -16.06 6.70
CA GLY A 54 -16.98 -15.27 6.34
C GLY A 54 -16.80 -13.79 6.70
N GLY A 55 -17.75 -12.96 6.32
CA GLY A 55 -17.72 -11.55 6.62
C GLY A 55 -17.80 -10.67 5.38
N GLU A 56 -17.49 -9.39 5.54
CA GLU A 56 -17.62 -8.36 4.51
C GLU A 56 -16.26 -7.69 4.28
N VAL A 57 -15.86 -7.52 3.02
CA VAL A 57 -14.71 -6.72 2.63
C VAL A 57 -15.18 -5.45 1.95
N ILE A 58 -14.81 -4.31 2.51
CA ILE A 58 -15.02 -2.97 1.96
C ILE A 58 -13.70 -2.50 1.37
N ALA A 59 -13.64 -2.24 0.07
CA ALA A 59 -12.51 -1.61 -0.58
C ALA A 59 -12.68 -0.08 -0.54
N LEU A 60 -11.69 0.64 -0.06
CA LEU A 60 -11.61 2.09 -0.03
C LEU A 60 -10.45 2.55 -0.88
N ALA A 61 -10.68 3.45 -1.81
CA ALA A 61 -9.62 4.06 -2.60
C ALA A 61 -9.81 5.57 -2.72
N CYS A 62 -8.71 6.29 -2.93
CA CYS A 62 -8.67 7.72 -3.13
C CYS A 62 -7.74 8.10 -4.29
N GLY A 63 -7.93 9.30 -4.82
CA GLY A 63 -7.10 9.88 -5.86
C GLY A 63 -7.47 9.45 -7.27
N GLU A 64 -6.64 9.85 -8.22
CA GLU A 64 -6.89 9.59 -9.63
C GLU A 64 -6.85 8.09 -9.94
N GLY A 65 -7.83 7.63 -10.71
CA GLY A 65 -7.98 6.20 -11.03
C GLY A 65 -8.64 5.34 -9.94
N ALA A 66 -9.05 5.93 -8.81
CA ALA A 66 -9.70 5.21 -7.70
C ALA A 66 -10.89 4.35 -8.16
N GLY A 67 -11.79 4.88 -8.98
CA GLY A 67 -12.92 4.12 -9.51
C GLY A 67 -12.51 2.84 -10.24
N ARG A 68 -11.42 2.88 -11.01
CA ARG A 68 -10.90 1.71 -11.75
C ARG A 68 -10.37 0.62 -10.80
N VAL A 69 -9.65 1.02 -9.76
CA VAL A 69 -9.12 0.06 -8.78
C VAL A 69 -10.21 -0.53 -7.91
N LEU A 70 -11.24 0.25 -7.58
CA LEU A 70 -12.40 -0.23 -6.84
C LEU A 70 -13.21 -1.25 -7.63
N GLN A 71 -13.39 -1.04 -8.94
CA GLN A 71 -14.01 -2.05 -9.82
C GLN A 71 -13.20 -3.35 -9.85
N MET A 72 -11.87 -3.26 -9.87
CA MET A 72 -11.00 -4.43 -9.78
C MET A 72 -11.14 -5.13 -8.42
N ALA A 73 -11.21 -4.39 -7.33
CA ALA A 73 -11.40 -4.95 -5.99
C ALA A 73 -12.73 -5.72 -5.87
N LEU A 74 -13.82 -5.14 -6.39
CA LEU A 74 -15.12 -5.81 -6.49
C LEU A 74 -15.05 -7.08 -7.34
N ALA A 75 -14.35 -7.03 -8.47
CA ALA A 75 -14.17 -8.19 -9.35
C ALA A 75 -13.33 -9.32 -8.72
N ARG A 76 -12.44 -8.99 -7.77
CA ARG A 76 -11.66 -9.95 -6.97
C ARG A 76 -12.46 -10.56 -5.83
N GLY A 77 -13.50 -9.90 -5.36
CA GLY A 77 -14.37 -10.43 -4.31
C GLY A 77 -14.61 -9.50 -3.12
N ALA A 78 -14.24 -8.23 -3.19
CA ALA A 78 -14.74 -7.23 -2.26
C ALA A 78 -16.28 -7.12 -2.40
N ASP A 79 -16.96 -6.89 -1.30
CA ASP A 79 -18.43 -6.81 -1.26
C ASP A 79 -18.94 -5.42 -1.55
N ARG A 80 -18.19 -4.42 -1.10
CA ARG A 80 -18.52 -3.01 -1.28
C ARG A 80 -17.26 -2.23 -1.66
N ALA A 81 -17.49 -1.10 -2.33
CA ALA A 81 -16.46 -0.16 -2.71
C ALA A 81 -16.86 1.24 -2.30
N ILE A 82 -15.91 1.99 -1.76
CA ILE A 82 -16.07 3.38 -1.35
C ILE A 82 -14.95 4.19 -2.01
N GLU A 83 -15.33 5.20 -2.77
CA GLU A 83 -14.41 6.21 -3.29
C GLU A 83 -14.36 7.37 -2.30
N TYR A 84 -13.16 7.68 -1.84
CA TYR A 84 -12.91 8.81 -0.97
C TYR A 84 -12.49 10.01 -1.83
N GLU A 85 -13.27 11.08 -1.77
CA GLU A 85 -13.02 12.30 -2.53
C GLU A 85 -11.82 13.06 -1.96
N THR A 86 -10.85 13.33 -2.83
CA THR A 86 -9.67 14.14 -2.52
C THR A 86 -9.50 15.22 -3.57
N GLU A 87 -8.89 16.33 -3.21
CA GLU A 87 -8.53 17.34 -4.20
C GLU A 87 -7.49 16.76 -5.17
N PRO A 88 -7.67 16.92 -6.49
CA PRO A 88 -6.87 16.23 -7.50
C PRO A 88 -5.36 16.52 -7.44
N ASP A 89 -4.99 17.73 -7.01
CA ASP A 89 -3.62 18.25 -7.09
C ASP A 89 -2.85 18.19 -5.77
N GLU A 90 -3.39 17.54 -4.73
CA GLU A 90 -2.73 17.49 -3.43
C GLU A 90 -2.01 16.16 -3.20
N MET A 91 -0.72 16.23 -2.97
CA MET A 91 0.03 15.16 -2.34
C MET A 91 -0.48 15.00 -0.90
N ILE A 92 -1.41 14.06 -0.70
CA ILE A 92 -2.08 13.88 0.59
C ILE A 92 -1.13 13.13 1.52
N SER A 93 -0.79 13.75 2.64
CA SER A 93 0.07 13.10 3.62
C SER A 93 -0.64 11.89 4.26
N SER A 94 0.10 10.83 4.55
CA SER A 94 -0.43 9.63 5.24
C SER A 94 -1.15 9.95 6.55
N ARG A 95 -0.82 11.06 7.21
CA ARG A 95 -1.51 11.54 8.40
C ARG A 95 -2.92 12.02 8.10
N VAL A 96 -3.09 12.77 7.00
CA VAL A 96 -4.43 13.25 6.55
C VAL A 96 -5.28 12.06 6.11
N ILE A 97 -4.74 11.20 5.25
CA ILE A 97 -5.43 9.99 4.81
C ILE A 97 -5.85 9.13 6.02
N ALA A 98 -4.96 8.95 6.99
CA ALA A 98 -5.27 8.15 8.17
C ALA A 98 -6.42 8.73 9.00
N HIS A 99 -6.52 10.06 9.09
CA HIS A 99 -7.61 10.71 9.81
C HIS A 99 -8.96 10.40 9.15
N ASP A 100 -9.05 10.59 7.85
CA ASP A 100 -10.29 10.40 7.10
C ASP A 100 -10.68 8.91 7.03
N VAL A 101 -9.71 8.03 6.78
CA VAL A 101 -9.92 6.57 6.81
C VAL A 101 -10.37 6.10 8.19
N ALA A 102 -9.84 6.69 9.27
CA ALA A 102 -10.26 6.34 10.62
C ALA A 102 -11.73 6.73 10.90
N ALA A 103 -12.18 7.87 10.38
CA ALA A 103 -13.58 8.27 10.47
C ALA A 103 -14.49 7.32 9.69
N ILE A 104 -14.11 6.97 8.45
CA ILE A 104 -14.83 5.98 7.63
C ILE A 104 -14.87 4.61 8.31
N ALA A 105 -13.75 4.15 8.88
CA ALA A 105 -13.66 2.87 9.58
C ALA A 105 -14.60 2.80 10.79
N LYS A 106 -14.70 3.90 11.57
CA LYS A 106 -15.63 4.00 12.69
C LYS A 106 -17.08 4.01 12.21
N ASN A 107 -17.41 4.81 11.20
CA ASN A 107 -18.76 4.93 10.66
C ASN A 107 -19.27 3.62 10.08
N GLU A 108 -18.38 2.87 9.40
CA GLU A 108 -18.69 1.55 8.87
C GLU A 108 -18.71 0.45 9.94
N GLY A 109 -18.15 0.70 11.11
CA GLY A 109 -18.07 -0.29 12.20
C GLY A 109 -17.24 -1.51 11.82
N VAL A 110 -16.04 -1.27 11.27
CA VAL A 110 -15.13 -2.35 10.85
C VAL A 110 -14.36 -2.94 12.03
N ASP A 111 -14.00 -4.21 11.92
CA ASP A 111 -13.22 -4.93 12.90
C ASP A 111 -11.71 -4.90 12.57
N LEU A 112 -11.35 -4.78 11.28
CA LEU A 112 -9.98 -4.83 10.82
C LEU A 112 -9.77 -3.86 9.65
N VAL A 113 -8.74 -3.02 9.78
CA VAL A 113 -8.24 -2.19 8.67
C VAL A 113 -6.95 -2.79 8.14
N LEU A 114 -6.88 -3.00 6.83
CA LEU A 114 -5.67 -3.44 6.13
C LEU A 114 -5.20 -2.35 5.18
N THR A 115 -3.90 -2.10 5.17
CA THR A 115 -3.21 -1.21 4.21
C THR A 115 -1.98 -1.93 3.68
N GLY A 116 -1.41 -1.48 2.58
CA GLY A 116 -0.03 -1.84 2.27
C GLY A 116 0.94 -1.28 3.30
N VAL A 117 2.10 -1.92 3.45
CA VAL A 117 3.14 -1.49 4.38
C VAL A 117 3.66 -0.09 4.07
N GLN A 118 3.68 0.31 2.80
CA GLN A 118 4.11 1.61 2.31
C GLN A 118 3.55 1.87 0.91
N ALA A 119 3.71 3.10 0.41
CA ALA A 119 3.41 3.49 -0.97
C ALA A 119 4.50 4.42 -1.51
N ALA A 120 4.43 4.79 -2.79
CA ALA A 120 5.43 5.67 -3.40
C ALA A 120 5.49 7.06 -2.71
N GLU A 121 4.33 7.59 -2.35
CA GLU A 121 4.16 8.85 -1.62
C GLU A 121 4.35 8.69 -0.09
N ASP A 122 4.34 7.48 0.42
CA ASP A 122 4.52 7.13 1.84
C ASP A 122 5.71 6.17 2.02
N LEU A 123 6.90 6.61 1.67
CA LEU A 123 8.13 5.82 1.77
C LEU A 123 8.47 5.39 3.21
N HIS A 124 7.94 6.10 4.21
CA HIS A 124 8.14 5.78 5.62
C HIS A 124 7.12 4.76 6.15
N GLY A 125 6.11 4.39 5.36
CA GLY A 125 5.08 3.43 5.74
C GLY A 125 4.26 3.88 6.96
N GLN A 126 3.84 5.15 6.97
CA GLN A 126 3.22 5.77 8.14
C GLN A 126 1.70 5.57 8.23
N LEU A 127 1.03 5.15 7.16
CA LEU A 127 -0.42 5.06 7.14
C LEU A 127 -0.98 4.12 8.21
N ALA A 128 -0.51 2.87 8.29
CA ALA A 128 -0.97 1.92 9.30
C ALA A 128 -0.66 2.35 10.73
N PRO A 129 0.54 2.85 11.09
CA PRO A 129 0.82 3.42 12.40
C PRO A 129 -0.08 4.61 12.78
N TYR A 130 -0.33 5.55 11.86
CA TYR A 130 -1.24 6.68 12.14
C TYR A 130 -2.67 6.20 12.38
N LEU A 131 -3.19 5.30 11.55
CA LEU A 131 -4.51 4.69 11.75
C LEU A 131 -4.63 4.02 13.11
N SER A 132 -3.64 3.21 13.48
CA SER A 132 -3.59 2.54 14.79
C SER A 132 -3.65 3.55 15.93
N ALA A 133 -2.88 4.63 15.86
CA ALA A 133 -2.85 5.67 16.88
C ALA A 133 -4.18 6.45 16.96
N ILE A 134 -4.74 6.88 15.84
CA ILE A 134 -5.99 7.65 15.77
C ILE A 134 -7.20 6.82 16.26
N LEU A 135 -7.24 5.55 15.86
CA LEU A 135 -8.28 4.61 16.26
C LEU A 135 -8.09 4.11 17.70
N SER A 136 -6.88 4.23 18.25
CA SER A 136 -6.48 3.60 19.52
C SER A 136 -6.66 2.06 19.47
N TRP A 137 -6.41 1.47 18.32
CA TRP A 137 -6.47 0.03 18.08
C TRP A 137 -5.06 -0.58 18.02
N PRO A 138 -4.89 -1.86 18.41
CA PRO A 138 -3.66 -2.58 18.15
C PRO A 138 -3.25 -2.47 16.68
N GLY A 139 -1.98 -2.20 16.40
CA GLY A 139 -1.47 -2.08 15.04
C GLY A 139 -0.14 -2.79 14.86
N LEU A 140 0.03 -3.44 13.71
CA LEU A 140 1.27 -4.07 13.31
C LEU A 140 1.52 -3.81 11.81
N SER A 141 2.73 -3.37 11.46
CA SER A 141 3.13 -3.13 10.07
C SER A 141 4.20 -4.14 9.63
N GLY A 142 4.32 -4.37 8.31
CA GLY A 142 5.24 -5.37 7.77
C GLY A 142 4.76 -6.81 7.95
N THR A 143 3.45 -7.03 7.89
CA THR A 143 2.86 -8.36 8.08
C THR A 143 2.98 -9.22 6.82
N SER A 144 3.26 -10.51 6.98
CA SER A 144 3.45 -11.46 5.89
C SER A 144 2.48 -12.65 5.90
N HIS A 145 1.73 -12.80 6.97
CA HIS A 145 0.70 -13.83 7.09
C HIS A 145 -0.27 -13.47 8.20
N VAL A 146 -1.56 -13.64 7.95
CA VAL A 146 -2.63 -13.38 8.91
C VAL A 146 -3.60 -14.57 8.94
N ALA A 147 -3.88 -15.07 10.12
CA ALA A 147 -4.86 -16.14 10.32
C ALA A 147 -5.82 -15.79 11.45
N LEU A 148 -7.09 -16.15 11.29
CA LEU A 148 -8.10 -16.02 12.34
C LEU A 148 -7.85 -17.06 13.44
N THR A 149 -8.04 -16.67 14.69
CA THR A 149 -8.04 -17.54 15.87
C THR A 149 -9.35 -17.38 16.64
N ASP A 150 -9.56 -18.20 17.65
CA ASP A 150 -10.76 -18.09 18.50
C ASP A 150 -10.86 -16.76 19.26
N THR A 151 -9.73 -16.07 19.46
CA THR A 151 -9.65 -14.84 20.27
C THR A 151 -9.20 -13.60 19.53
N GLY A 152 -8.94 -13.68 18.21
CA GLY A 152 -8.45 -12.56 17.41
C GLY A 152 -7.68 -13.05 16.19
N LEU A 153 -6.48 -12.50 15.95
CA LEU A 153 -5.64 -12.82 14.81
C LEU A 153 -4.27 -13.36 15.26
N ALA A 154 -3.77 -14.38 14.58
CA ALA A 154 -2.36 -14.75 14.59
C ALA A 154 -1.68 -14.10 13.38
N VAL A 155 -0.68 -13.27 13.64
CA VAL A 155 -0.02 -12.45 12.61
C VAL A 155 1.48 -12.73 12.61
N SER A 156 2.05 -12.96 11.43
CA SER A 156 3.49 -13.10 11.25
C SER A 156 4.09 -11.82 10.67
N GLN A 157 5.30 -11.49 11.11
CA GLN A 157 6.08 -10.34 10.63
C GLN A 157 7.51 -10.79 10.35
N GLU A 158 8.02 -10.50 9.18
CA GLU A 158 9.41 -10.73 8.84
C GLU A 158 10.28 -9.59 9.39
N ARG A 159 11.33 -9.96 10.15
CA ARG A 159 12.25 -9.03 10.82
C ARG A 159 13.61 -8.91 10.13
N GLY A 160 13.78 -9.55 8.98
CA GLY A 160 15.06 -9.65 8.29
C GLY A 160 15.98 -10.73 8.89
N GLY A 161 17.05 -11.08 8.16
CA GLY A 161 18.01 -12.11 8.59
C GLY A 161 17.41 -13.51 8.81
N GLY A 162 16.27 -13.82 8.20
CA GLY A 162 15.55 -15.09 8.37
C GLY A 162 14.75 -15.19 9.68
N VAL A 163 14.59 -14.09 10.42
CA VAL A 163 13.81 -14.07 11.67
C VAL A 163 12.37 -13.70 11.36
N THR A 164 11.42 -14.53 11.81
CA THR A 164 9.98 -14.24 11.79
C THR A 164 9.46 -14.11 13.21
N ALA A 165 8.75 -13.02 13.49
CA ALA A 165 8.04 -12.82 14.75
C ALA A 165 6.57 -13.17 14.58
N HIS A 166 5.97 -13.80 15.60
CA HIS A 166 4.56 -14.16 15.63
C HIS A 166 3.84 -13.41 16.74
N TYR A 167 2.70 -12.85 16.42
CA TYR A 167 1.90 -12.03 17.34
C TYR A 167 0.47 -12.57 17.44
N ALA A 168 -0.10 -12.47 18.63
CA ALA A 168 -1.55 -12.54 18.83
C ALA A 168 -2.07 -11.09 18.86
N VAL A 169 -3.00 -10.77 17.99
CA VAL A 169 -3.56 -9.42 17.85
C VAL A 169 -5.06 -9.47 18.12
N ASN A 170 -5.52 -8.67 19.08
CA ASN A 170 -6.94 -8.56 19.38
C ASN A 170 -7.63 -7.63 18.37
N LEU A 171 -8.88 -7.94 18.05
CA LEU A 171 -9.74 -7.06 17.26
C LEU A 171 -10.46 -6.04 18.18
N PRO A 172 -10.78 -4.83 17.70
CA PRO A 172 -10.44 -4.33 16.37
C PRO A 172 -8.94 -4.00 16.21
N ALA A 173 -8.42 -4.04 14.97
CA ALA A 173 -6.99 -3.88 14.72
C ALA A 173 -6.67 -3.18 13.39
N VAL A 174 -5.40 -2.76 13.21
CA VAL A 174 -4.86 -2.21 11.96
C VAL A 174 -3.63 -3.00 11.55
N LEU A 175 -3.56 -3.46 10.30
CA LEU A 175 -2.41 -4.20 9.78
C LEU A 175 -1.87 -3.55 8.51
N GLY A 176 -0.56 -3.30 8.47
CA GLY A 176 0.19 -2.93 7.27
C GLY A 176 0.77 -4.19 6.62
N VAL A 177 0.26 -4.59 5.49
CA VAL A 177 0.61 -5.85 4.81
C VAL A 177 1.81 -5.62 3.89
N GLN A 178 2.85 -6.43 4.07
CA GLN A 178 4.00 -6.48 3.18
C GLN A 178 3.82 -7.54 2.11
N THR A 179 3.31 -8.70 2.49
CA THR A 179 3.08 -9.82 1.59
C THR A 179 1.83 -10.56 2.04
N ALA A 180 0.93 -10.87 1.12
CA ALA A 180 -0.24 -11.69 1.42
C ALA A 180 0.16 -13.16 1.60
N SER A 181 -0.70 -13.91 2.30
CA SER A 181 -0.54 -15.36 2.50
C SER A 181 -0.54 -16.15 1.19
N LYS A 182 -1.08 -15.58 0.11
CA LYS A 182 -1.03 -16.09 -1.27
C LYS A 182 -0.82 -14.94 -2.24
N ALA A 183 -0.26 -15.26 -3.42
CA ALA A 183 -0.12 -14.27 -4.49
C ALA A 183 -1.47 -13.68 -4.90
N PRO A 184 -1.53 -12.34 -5.17
CA PRO A 184 -2.74 -11.69 -5.63
C PRO A 184 -3.36 -12.39 -6.83
N ARG A 185 -4.67 -12.61 -6.76
CA ARG A 185 -5.43 -13.33 -7.79
C ARG A 185 -5.62 -12.50 -9.06
N TYR A 186 -5.52 -13.15 -10.19
CA TYR A 186 -5.86 -12.55 -11.47
C TYR A 186 -7.39 -12.46 -11.66
N VAL A 187 -7.84 -11.37 -12.29
CA VAL A 187 -9.25 -11.17 -12.65
C VAL A 187 -9.44 -11.18 -14.15
N SER A 188 -10.38 -12.01 -14.63
CA SER A 188 -10.71 -12.04 -16.05
C SER A 188 -11.46 -10.79 -16.49
N GLY A 189 -11.31 -10.40 -17.76
CA GLY A 189 -12.03 -9.26 -18.33
C GLY A 189 -13.55 -9.36 -18.26
N SER A 190 -14.13 -10.59 -18.18
CA SER A 190 -15.57 -10.78 -17.96
C SER A 190 -15.98 -10.36 -16.55
N LYS A 191 -15.25 -10.77 -15.53
CA LYS A 191 -15.51 -10.37 -14.13
C LYS A 191 -15.36 -8.86 -13.94
N LEU A 192 -14.36 -8.23 -14.57
CA LEU A 192 -14.21 -6.77 -14.53
C LEU A 192 -15.43 -6.06 -15.15
N ARG A 193 -15.95 -6.54 -16.28
CA ARG A 193 -17.16 -5.99 -16.89
C ARG A 193 -18.42 -6.20 -16.04
N GLU A 194 -18.52 -7.25 -15.28
CA GLU A 194 -19.60 -7.45 -14.32
C GLU A 194 -19.46 -6.49 -13.14
N ALA A 195 -18.28 -6.39 -12.57
CA ALA A 195 -17.99 -5.48 -11.46
C ALA A 195 -18.18 -4.00 -11.83
N SER A 196 -17.92 -3.60 -13.07
CA SER A 196 -18.14 -2.21 -13.52
C SER A 196 -19.61 -1.75 -13.47
N LYS A 197 -20.56 -2.67 -13.29
CA LYS A 197 -21.97 -2.36 -13.10
C LYS A 197 -22.38 -2.21 -11.63
N LEU A 198 -21.50 -2.57 -10.71
CA LEU A 198 -21.77 -2.47 -9.28
C LEU A 198 -21.59 -1.02 -8.83
N PRO A 199 -22.41 -0.57 -7.87
CA PRO A 199 -22.30 0.78 -7.34
C PRO A 199 -21.00 0.96 -6.54
N ILE A 200 -20.39 2.12 -6.71
CA ILE A 200 -19.31 2.62 -5.84
C ILE A 200 -19.92 3.74 -5.01
N ALA A 201 -19.85 3.62 -3.70
CA ALA A 201 -20.30 4.67 -2.79
C ALA A 201 -19.22 5.76 -2.70
N THR A 202 -19.61 7.00 -2.45
CA THR A 202 -18.70 8.11 -2.23
C THR A 202 -18.68 8.47 -0.76
N ALA A 203 -17.50 8.67 -0.19
CA ALA A 203 -17.31 9.24 1.14
C ALA A 203 -16.57 10.58 1.00
N ALA A 204 -17.10 11.62 1.62
CA ALA A 204 -16.41 12.90 1.71
C ALA A 204 -15.38 12.89 2.86
N ALA A 205 -14.36 13.74 2.74
CA ALA A 205 -13.46 14.05 3.83
C ALA A 205 -14.25 14.61 5.03
N GLU A 206 -13.86 14.25 6.24
CA GLU A 206 -14.42 14.87 7.43
C GLU A 206 -14.02 16.36 7.50
N ALA A 207 -14.91 17.19 8.07
CA ALA A 207 -14.90 18.65 7.94
C ALA A 207 -13.66 19.36 8.52
N GLU A 208 -12.83 18.72 9.32
CA GLU A 208 -11.64 19.34 9.91
C GLU A 208 -10.38 18.70 9.34
N ARG A 209 -9.89 19.28 8.25
CA ARG A 209 -8.70 18.81 7.55
C ARG A 209 -7.47 19.02 8.45
N LEU A 210 -6.76 17.93 8.72
CA LEU A 210 -5.49 18.03 9.43
C LEU A 210 -4.41 18.61 8.51
N GLU A 211 -3.59 19.51 9.08
CA GLU A 211 -2.40 19.97 8.38
C GLU A 211 -1.43 18.80 8.10
N PRO A 212 -0.77 18.78 6.94
CA PRO A 212 0.27 17.80 6.64
C PRO A 212 1.34 17.80 7.73
N SER A 213 2.02 16.67 7.91
CA SER A 213 3.14 16.55 8.87
C SER A 213 4.42 17.26 8.42
N GLY A 214 4.43 17.81 7.22
CA GLY A 214 5.54 18.56 6.63
C GLY A 214 5.17 19.07 5.25
N ASP A 215 5.90 20.07 4.78
CA ASP A 215 5.72 20.65 3.45
C ASP A 215 6.71 20.05 2.45
N LEU A 216 6.25 19.79 1.24
CA LEU A 216 7.13 19.47 0.13
C LEU A 216 7.88 20.74 -0.28
N VAL A 217 9.18 20.76 -0.02
CA VAL A 217 10.01 21.94 -0.35
C VAL A 217 10.42 21.94 -1.81
N LYS A 218 10.84 20.79 -2.33
CA LYS A 218 11.30 20.64 -3.71
C LYS A 218 11.41 19.16 -4.10
N LEU A 219 11.01 18.84 -5.32
CA LEU A 219 11.36 17.59 -5.99
C LEU A 219 12.56 17.81 -6.91
N ALA A 220 13.43 16.82 -7.02
CA ALA A 220 14.54 16.81 -7.96
C ALA A 220 14.76 15.41 -8.52
N ARG A 221 15.19 15.32 -9.77
CA ARG A 221 15.68 14.04 -10.30
C ARG A 221 16.98 13.69 -9.57
N PRO A 222 17.17 12.44 -9.12
CA PRO A 222 18.43 12.04 -8.53
C PRO A 222 19.55 12.19 -9.57
N GLU A 223 20.68 12.75 -9.14
CA GLU A 223 21.89 12.74 -9.97
C GLU A 223 22.29 11.29 -10.18
N ARG A 224 22.57 10.91 -11.42
CA ARG A 224 23.09 9.57 -11.70
C ARG A 224 24.54 9.53 -11.25
N ASP A 225 24.80 8.77 -10.22
CA ASP A 225 26.15 8.37 -9.86
C ASP A 225 26.80 7.55 -11.00
N GLU A 226 28.09 7.37 -10.91
CA GLU A 226 28.89 6.65 -11.93
C GLU A 226 28.23 5.34 -12.35
N ALA A 227 28.30 5.05 -13.65
CA ALA A 227 27.76 3.82 -14.20
C ALA A 227 28.42 2.59 -13.54
N ALA A 228 27.64 1.53 -13.34
CA ALA A 228 28.15 0.29 -12.79
C ALA A 228 29.39 -0.21 -13.58
N THR A 229 30.42 -0.61 -12.87
CA THR A 229 31.62 -1.20 -13.47
C THR A 229 31.39 -2.68 -13.77
N PHE A 230 31.46 -3.08 -15.03
CA PHE A 230 31.34 -4.47 -15.43
C PHE A 230 32.66 -5.20 -15.22
N LEU A 231 32.65 -6.27 -14.43
CA LEU A 231 33.80 -7.12 -14.15
C LEU A 231 34.09 -8.16 -15.28
N GLY A 232 34.14 -7.76 -16.50
CA GLY A 232 34.29 -8.71 -17.64
C GLY A 232 35.33 -9.81 -17.46
N GLY A 233 35.23 -10.88 -18.27
CA GLY A 233 36.09 -12.08 -18.23
C GLY A 233 35.25 -13.36 -18.00
N THR A 234 35.93 -14.45 -17.60
CA THR A 234 35.25 -15.70 -17.17
C THR A 234 34.59 -15.50 -15.77
N ALA A 235 33.78 -16.45 -15.35
CA ALA A 235 33.19 -16.43 -14.01
C ALA A 235 34.26 -16.41 -12.90
N GLU A 236 35.37 -17.14 -13.12
CA GLU A 236 36.52 -17.17 -12.20
C GLU A 236 37.24 -15.83 -12.17
N ASP A 237 37.44 -15.16 -13.33
CA ASP A 237 38.05 -13.83 -13.39
C ASP A 237 37.18 -12.78 -12.70
N ALA A 238 35.86 -12.82 -12.91
CA ALA A 238 34.92 -11.92 -12.27
C ALA A 238 34.88 -12.12 -10.75
N ALA A 239 34.90 -13.36 -10.28
CA ALA A 239 34.95 -13.69 -8.85
C ALA A 239 36.26 -13.21 -8.20
N ALA A 240 37.41 -13.38 -8.86
CA ALA A 240 38.71 -12.90 -8.35
C ALA A 240 38.69 -11.36 -8.22
N LYS A 241 38.26 -10.64 -9.27
CA LYS A 241 38.14 -9.16 -9.25
C LYS A 241 37.19 -8.68 -8.15
N PHE A 242 36.06 -9.36 -7.96
CA PHE A 242 35.10 -9.02 -6.92
C PHE A 242 35.69 -9.19 -5.51
N LEU A 243 36.42 -10.28 -5.28
CA LEU A 243 37.14 -10.51 -4.02
C LEU A 243 38.19 -9.43 -3.74
N ASP A 244 38.91 -8.99 -4.77
CA ASP A 244 39.89 -7.92 -4.61
C ASP A 244 39.25 -6.57 -4.30
N LEU A 245 38.06 -6.25 -4.89
CA LEU A 245 37.30 -5.07 -4.54
C LEU A 245 36.83 -5.11 -3.08
N ILE A 246 36.33 -6.25 -2.60
CA ILE A 246 35.92 -6.40 -1.18
C ILE A 246 37.15 -6.20 -0.26
N ARG A 247 38.29 -6.81 -0.56
CA ARG A 247 39.51 -6.71 0.24
C ARG A 247 40.12 -5.31 0.27
N SER A 248 39.98 -4.57 -0.82
CA SER A 248 40.46 -3.18 -0.93
C SER A 248 39.56 -2.18 -0.21
N GLY A 249 38.36 -2.58 0.23
CA GLY A 249 37.37 -1.69 0.81
C GLY A 249 36.73 -0.73 -0.20
N ALA A 250 36.85 -1.03 -1.49
CA ALA A 250 36.25 -0.24 -2.56
C ALA A 250 34.74 -0.49 -2.76
N VAL A 251 34.20 -1.46 -2.02
CA VAL A 251 32.76 -1.73 -1.93
C VAL A 251 32.36 -1.45 -0.47
N ALA A 252 31.76 -0.27 -0.23
CA ALA A 252 31.19 0.11 1.05
C ALA A 252 29.65 -0.01 0.97
#